data_c5700b7d652507a386edc015b6d84feb
#
_entry.id   c5700b7d652507a386edc015b6d84feb
#
_cell.length_a   1.000
_cell.length_b   1.000
_cell.length_c   1.000
_cell.angle_alpha   90.00
_cell.angle_beta   90.00
_cell.angle_gamma   90.00
#
_symmetry.space_group_name_H-M   'P 1'
#
loop_
_entity.id
_entity.type
_entity.pdbx_description
1 polymer ?
#
loop_
_entity_poly.entity_id
_entity_poly.type
_entity_poly.pdbx_seq_one_letter_code
_entity_poly.pdbx_strand_id
1 'polypeptide(L)'
;MGYGDDGTNYASMFTPDGEFSNNNRQPNPRVGREANKNAIHNQQAGWVRDGRSVRHTTTNLVITPTAEGAKGSAYLLIFNVTATPPFVESGGLYEDWLVKTKEGWKFKKRLYRTFPTFKPAMPQGMDELFPVRK
;
A
#
# COMPACT_ATOMS: atom_id res chain seq x y z
N MET A 1 -3.92 0.83 9.17
CA MET A 1 -2.81 1.18 10.08
C MET A 1 -3.21 2.39 10.92
N GLY A 2 -3.27 2.22 12.23
CA GLY A 2 -3.52 3.33 13.14
C GLY A 2 -2.26 4.17 13.35
N TYR A 3 -2.44 5.44 13.69
CA TYR A 3 -1.37 6.27 14.25
C TYR A 3 -0.83 5.59 15.51
N GLY A 4 0.48 5.35 15.58
CA GLY A 4 1.14 4.75 16.73
C GLY A 4 1.56 3.28 16.58
N ASP A 5 1.27 2.63 15.44
CA ASP A 5 1.88 1.34 15.13
C ASP A 5 3.32 1.56 14.68
N ASP A 6 4.26 0.97 15.39
CA ASP A 6 5.69 1.02 15.04
C ASP A 6 6.06 0.11 13.84
N GLY A 7 5.08 -0.43 13.16
CA GLY A 7 5.21 -1.41 12.08
C GLY A 7 5.10 -2.87 12.55
N THR A 8 4.95 -3.12 13.85
CA THR A 8 4.85 -4.48 14.40
C THR A 8 3.60 -5.20 13.91
N ASN A 9 2.43 -4.54 13.96
CA ASN A 9 1.18 -5.12 13.48
C ASN A 9 1.24 -5.44 11.98
N TYR A 10 1.78 -4.53 11.18
CA TYR A 10 1.97 -4.77 9.76
C TYR A 10 2.90 -5.98 9.51
N ALA A 11 4.04 -6.02 10.19
CA ALA A 11 5.00 -7.12 10.05
C ALA A 11 4.42 -8.47 10.49
N SER A 12 3.53 -8.47 11.49
CA SER A 12 2.86 -9.69 11.97
C SER A 12 1.91 -10.32 10.96
N MET A 13 1.49 -9.58 9.93
CA MET A 13 0.67 -10.11 8.84
C MET A 13 1.46 -10.99 7.87
N PHE A 14 2.78 -10.97 7.94
CA PHE A 14 3.66 -11.78 7.12
C PHE A 14 4.11 -13.04 7.85
N THR A 15 4.50 -14.08 7.07
CA THR A 15 5.28 -15.18 7.62
C THR A 15 6.63 -14.66 8.14
N PRO A 16 7.34 -15.40 9.02
CA PRO A 16 8.65 -14.95 9.51
C PRO A 16 9.65 -14.58 8.42
N ASP A 17 9.58 -15.29 7.29
CA ASP A 17 10.41 -15.08 6.08
C ASP A 17 9.64 -14.37 4.95
N GLY A 18 8.52 -13.75 5.26
CA GLY A 18 7.62 -13.14 4.27
C GLY A 18 8.26 -11.98 3.52
N GLU A 19 7.94 -11.90 2.25
CA GLU A 19 8.53 -10.93 1.32
C GLU A 19 7.55 -9.80 0.96
N PHE A 20 8.09 -8.60 0.88
CA PHE A 20 7.41 -7.47 0.25
C PHE A 20 8.28 -6.93 -0.88
N SER A 21 7.70 -6.87 -2.08
CA SER A 21 8.33 -6.27 -3.26
C SER A 21 7.55 -5.04 -3.72
N ASN A 22 8.29 -4.03 -4.18
CA ASN A 22 7.73 -2.86 -4.83
C ASN A 22 8.53 -2.61 -6.11
N ASN A 23 7.86 -2.52 -7.25
CA ASN A 23 8.50 -2.36 -8.55
C ASN A 23 9.27 -1.03 -8.72
N ASN A 24 9.08 -0.07 -7.80
CA ASN A 24 9.67 1.27 -7.89
C ASN A 24 10.72 1.56 -6.82
N ARG A 25 11.04 0.62 -5.92
CA ARG A 25 11.95 0.87 -4.79
C ARG A 25 12.98 -0.24 -4.61
N GLN A 26 14.17 0.16 -4.14
CA GLN A 26 15.24 -0.75 -3.77
C GLN A 26 15.54 -0.63 -2.26
N PRO A 27 16.05 -1.67 -1.57
CA PRO A 27 16.20 -3.04 -2.09
C PRO A 27 14.85 -3.73 -2.31
N ASN A 28 14.83 -4.59 -3.28
CA ASN A 28 13.63 -5.30 -3.67
C ASN A 28 13.98 -6.77 -3.96
N PRO A 29 13.41 -7.74 -3.24
CA PRO A 29 12.40 -7.65 -2.18
C PRO A 29 12.95 -7.30 -0.78
N ARG A 30 12.06 -6.84 0.12
CA ARG A 30 12.32 -6.86 1.56
C ARG A 30 11.92 -8.22 2.08
N VAL A 31 12.80 -8.86 2.83
CA VAL A 31 12.59 -10.22 3.34
C VAL A 31 12.60 -10.22 4.87
N GLY A 32 11.56 -10.85 5.45
CA GLY A 32 11.42 -11.04 6.88
C GLY A 32 10.67 -9.92 7.60
N ARG A 33 10.13 -10.28 8.78
CA ARG A 33 9.31 -9.38 9.59
C ARG A 33 10.05 -8.14 10.05
N GLU A 34 11.33 -8.27 10.42
CA GLU A 34 12.13 -7.14 10.89
C GLU A 34 12.33 -6.09 9.79
N ALA A 35 12.67 -6.53 8.57
CA ALA A 35 12.81 -5.62 7.42
C ALA A 35 11.48 -4.92 7.10
N ASN A 36 10.37 -5.64 7.16
CA ASN A 36 9.03 -5.09 6.91
C ASN A 36 8.63 -4.10 8.01
N LYS A 37 8.89 -4.42 9.29
CA LYS A 37 8.66 -3.51 10.43
C LYS A 37 9.42 -2.20 10.27
N ASN A 38 10.73 -2.29 10.05
CA ASN A 38 11.61 -1.13 9.94
C ASN A 38 11.21 -0.22 8.77
N ALA A 39 10.79 -0.80 7.65
CA ALA A 39 10.33 -0.02 6.51
C ALA A 39 9.06 0.79 6.82
N ILE A 40 8.11 0.21 7.53
CA ILE A 40 6.88 0.91 7.94
C ILE A 40 7.18 1.97 8.99
N HIS A 41 8.00 1.66 9.98
CA HIS A 41 8.44 2.62 10.98
C HIS A 41 9.08 3.86 10.35
N ASN A 42 10.04 3.66 9.45
CA ASN A 42 10.73 4.76 8.76
C ASN A 42 9.78 5.57 7.87
N GLN A 43 8.84 4.90 7.19
CA GLN A 43 7.83 5.59 6.37
C GLN A 43 6.93 6.48 7.22
N GLN A 44 6.44 5.99 8.34
CA GLN A 44 5.59 6.75 9.25
C GLN A 44 6.34 7.91 9.90
N ALA A 45 7.58 7.68 10.33
CA ALA A 45 8.44 8.74 10.87
C ALA A 45 8.66 9.87 9.84
N GLY A 46 8.83 9.51 8.57
CA GLY A 46 8.90 10.48 7.47
C GLY A 46 7.63 11.31 7.33
N TRP A 47 6.47 10.67 7.37
CA TRP A 47 5.19 11.40 7.29
C TRP A 47 4.97 12.35 8.46
N VAL A 48 5.29 11.91 9.68
CA VAL A 48 5.21 12.77 10.88
C VAL A 48 6.13 13.97 10.75
N ARG A 49 7.40 13.75 10.36
CA ARG A 49 8.37 14.84 10.15
C ARG A 49 7.89 15.85 9.11
N ASP A 50 7.26 15.38 8.04
CA ASP A 50 6.79 16.21 6.92
C ASP A 50 5.39 16.78 7.17
N GLY A 51 4.80 16.57 8.35
CA GLY A 51 3.44 17.01 8.70
C GLY A 51 2.36 16.39 7.82
N ARG A 52 2.62 15.19 7.25
CA ARG A 52 1.70 14.50 6.33
C ARG A 52 0.86 13.47 7.05
N SER A 53 -0.40 13.42 6.69
CA SER A 53 -1.30 12.35 7.06
C SER A 53 -1.82 11.64 5.81
N VAL A 54 -1.63 10.34 5.75
CA VAL A 54 -1.99 9.51 4.59
C VAL A 54 -2.93 8.41 5.01
N ARG A 55 -3.83 8.01 4.12
CA ARG A 55 -4.73 6.88 4.32
C ARG A 55 -4.61 5.92 3.14
N HIS A 56 -4.45 4.64 3.46
CA HIS A 56 -4.47 3.56 2.49
C HIS A 56 -5.88 2.97 2.42
N THR A 57 -6.43 2.92 1.22
CA THR A 57 -7.73 2.29 0.96
C THR A 57 -7.53 1.20 -0.06
N THR A 58 -7.88 -0.03 0.31
CA THR A 58 -7.88 -1.17 -0.60
C THR A 58 -9.30 -1.45 -1.09
N THR A 59 -9.41 -1.84 -2.36
CA THR A 59 -10.70 -2.13 -3.00
C THR A 59 -10.55 -3.23 -4.04
N ASN A 60 -11.67 -3.76 -4.51
CA ASN A 60 -11.72 -4.82 -5.52
C ASN A 60 -10.88 -6.05 -5.13
N LEU A 61 -11.01 -6.46 -3.87
CA LEU A 61 -10.31 -7.64 -3.37
C LEU A 61 -10.85 -8.91 -4.04
N VAL A 62 -9.93 -9.67 -4.63
CA VAL A 62 -10.19 -11.00 -5.19
C VAL A 62 -9.26 -12.01 -4.51
N ILE A 63 -9.83 -13.09 -4.00
CA ILE A 63 -9.08 -14.19 -3.38
C ILE A 63 -9.39 -15.49 -4.14
N THR A 64 -8.35 -16.15 -4.59
CA THR A 64 -8.45 -17.44 -5.32
C THR A 64 -7.69 -18.52 -4.56
N PRO A 65 -8.34 -19.62 -4.13
CA PRO A 65 -7.66 -20.73 -3.50
C PRO A 65 -6.62 -21.37 -4.42
N THR A 66 -5.53 -21.83 -3.81
CA THR A 66 -4.47 -22.60 -4.48
C THR A 66 -4.15 -23.85 -3.69
N ALA A 67 -3.35 -24.77 -4.24
CA ALA A 67 -2.93 -25.97 -3.53
C ALA A 67 -2.14 -25.65 -2.23
N GLU A 68 -1.42 -24.53 -2.20
CA GLU A 68 -0.56 -24.14 -1.08
C GLU A 68 -1.19 -23.10 -0.14
N GLY A 69 -2.34 -22.55 -0.51
CA GLY A 69 -2.99 -21.50 0.26
C GLY A 69 -3.97 -20.68 -0.58
N ALA A 70 -3.64 -19.44 -0.88
CA ALA A 70 -4.45 -18.58 -1.74
C ALA A 70 -3.59 -17.52 -2.45
N LYS A 71 -4.09 -17.05 -3.59
CA LYS A 71 -3.63 -15.83 -4.24
C LYS A 71 -4.66 -14.73 -4.03
N GLY A 72 -4.19 -13.52 -3.79
CA GLY A 72 -5.01 -12.33 -3.66
C GLY A 72 -4.60 -11.24 -4.63
N SER A 73 -5.54 -10.38 -4.98
CA SER A 73 -5.27 -9.10 -5.62
C SER A 73 -6.20 -8.03 -5.09
N ALA A 74 -5.72 -6.80 -5.01
CA ALA A 74 -6.51 -5.65 -4.60
C ALA A 74 -5.92 -4.36 -5.18
N TYR A 75 -6.76 -3.40 -5.51
CA TYR A 75 -6.29 -2.05 -5.77
C TYR A 75 -5.97 -1.33 -4.46
N LEU A 76 -4.91 -0.53 -4.49
CA LEU A 76 -4.56 0.38 -3.41
C LEU A 76 -4.68 1.82 -3.92
N LEU A 77 -5.39 2.66 -3.16
CA LEU A 77 -5.38 4.10 -3.31
C LEU A 77 -4.80 4.73 -2.05
N ILE A 78 -3.89 5.66 -2.23
CA ILE A 78 -3.23 6.40 -1.15
C ILE A 78 -3.73 7.84 -1.20
N PHE A 79 -4.46 8.22 -0.16
CA PHE A 79 -5.01 9.57 -0.02
C PHE A 79 -4.10 10.42 0.86
N ASN A 80 -3.76 11.61 0.40
CA ASN A 80 -3.23 12.66 1.25
C ASN A 80 -4.41 13.41 1.88
N VAL A 81 -4.56 13.27 3.18
CA VAL A 81 -5.67 13.89 3.94
C VAL A 81 -5.21 15.13 4.71
N THR A 82 -3.95 15.53 4.56
CA THR A 82 -3.43 16.80 5.11
C THR A 82 -3.83 17.99 4.24
N ALA A 83 -3.93 17.75 2.93
CA ALA A 83 -4.30 18.79 1.98
C ALA A 83 -5.80 19.16 2.07
N THR A 84 -6.12 20.38 1.66
CA THR A 84 -7.50 20.87 1.56
C THR A 84 -7.75 21.33 0.12
N PRO A 85 -8.59 20.61 -0.66
CA PRO A 85 -9.24 19.34 -0.33
C PRO A 85 -8.25 18.15 -0.29
N PRO A 86 -8.60 17.04 0.39
CA PRO A 86 -7.85 15.79 0.27
C PRO A 86 -7.82 15.28 -1.16
N PHE A 87 -6.76 14.59 -1.55
CA PHE A 87 -6.62 14.05 -2.90
C PHE A 87 -5.94 12.69 -2.91
N VAL A 88 -6.15 11.93 -4.00
CA VAL A 88 -5.41 10.69 -4.26
C VAL A 88 -3.99 11.04 -4.68
N GLU A 89 -3.04 10.68 -3.84
CA GLU A 89 -1.62 10.98 -4.06
C GLU A 89 -0.94 9.91 -4.92
N SER A 90 -1.32 8.67 -4.72
CA SER A 90 -0.72 7.52 -5.38
C SER A 90 -1.65 6.33 -5.34
N GLY A 91 -1.33 5.30 -6.10
CA GLY A 91 -2.07 4.06 -6.10
C GLY A 91 -1.36 2.96 -6.87
N GLY A 92 -1.91 1.77 -6.80
CA GLY A 92 -1.35 0.61 -7.46
C GLY A 92 -2.17 -0.65 -7.27
N LEU A 93 -1.56 -1.76 -7.57
CA LEU A 93 -2.12 -3.10 -7.45
C LEU A 93 -1.28 -3.91 -6.46
N TYR A 94 -1.95 -4.54 -5.50
CA TYR A 94 -1.37 -5.64 -4.72
C TYR A 94 -1.61 -6.97 -5.41
N GLU A 95 -0.56 -7.78 -5.45
CA GLU A 95 -0.62 -9.21 -5.78
C GLU A 95 -0.04 -9.96 -4.59
N ASP A 96 -0.84 -10.86 -4.01
CA ASP A 96 -0.55 -11.51 -2.75
C ASP A 96 -0.49 -13.04 -2.90
N TRP A 97 0.48 -13.65 -2.22
CA TRP A 97 0.56 -15.08 -1.97
C TRP A 97 0.36 -15.33 -0.48
N LEU A 98 -0.70 -16.02 -0.15
CA LEU A 98 -1.17 -16.25 1.21
C LEU A 98 -1.01 -17.71 1.59
N VAL A 99 -0.60 -17.95 2.82
CA VAL A 99 -0.51 -19.29 3.40
C VAL A 99 -1.22 -19.31 4.76
N LYS A 100 -1.83 -20.46 5.06
CA LYS A 100 -2.43 -20.69 6.38
C LYS A 100 -1.37 -21.22 7.33
N THR A 101 -1.20 -20.55 8.46
CA THR A 101 -0.26 -20.92 9.52
C THR A 101 -1.00 -21.20 10.83
N LYS A 102 -0.28 -21.62 11.86
CA LYS A 102 -0.83 -21.74 13.22
C LYS A 102 -1.33 -20.39 13.80
N GLU A 103 -0.75 -19.28 13.30
CA GLU A 103 -1.13 -17.91 13.67
C GLU A 103 -2.23 -17.33 12.77
N GLY A 104 -2.83 -18.13 11.90
CA GLY A 104 -3.81 -17.69 10.91
C GLY A 104 -3.23 -17.49 9.51
N TRP A 105 -3.97 -16.81 8.66
CA TRP A 105 -3.52 -16.49 7.32
C TRP A 105 -2.44 -15.42 7.33
N LYS A 106 -1.36 -15.64 6.58
CA LYS A 106 -0.21 -14.74 6.50
C LYS A 106 0.20 -14.52 5.05
N PHE A 107 0.73 -13.34 4.77
CA PHE A 107 1.40 -13.09 3.50
C PHE A 107 2.74 -13.84 3.48
N LYS A 108 2.88 -14.76 2.54
CA LYS A 108 4.17 -15.34 2.18
C LYS A 108 4.94 -14.36 1.29
N LYS A 109 4.21 -13.71 0.39
CA LYS A 109 4.73 -12.68 -0.50
C LYS A 109 3.65 -11.67 -0.83
N ARG A 110 4.00 -10.40 -0.83
CA ARG A 110 3.19 -9.31 -1.36
C ARG A 110 3.99 -8.52 -2.37
N LEU A 111 3.46 -8.35 -3.57
CA LEU A 111 4.01 -7.50 -4.60
C LEU A 111 3.11 -6.27 -4.76
N TYR A 112 3.68 -5.09 -4.66
CA TYR A 112 3.02 -3.83 -4.96
C TYR A 112 3.51 -3.30 -6.30
N ARG A 113 2.59 -3.12 -7.23
CA ARG A 113 2.85 -2.47 -8.51
C ARG A 113 2.24 -1.09 -8.48
N THR A 114 3.08 -0.07 -8.40
CA THR A 114 2.63 1.32 -8.47
C THR A 114 2.12 1.63 -9.87
N PHE A 115 0.98 2.30 -9.98
CA PHE A 115 0.54 2.85 -11.24
C PHE A 115 1.54 3.90 -11.74
N PRO A 116 1.79 4.00 -13.07
CA PRO A 116 2.53 5.12 -13.64
C PRO A 116 1.88 6.42 -13.18
N THR A 117 2.69 7.42 -12.95
CA THR A 117 2.34 8.70 -12.30
C THR A 117 0.91 9.14 -12.59
N PHE A 118 0.11 9.28 -11.55
CA PHE A 118 -1.21 9.86 -11.57
C PHE A 118 -1.07 11.35 -11.91
N LYS A 119 -0.88 11.66 -13.18
CA LYS A 119 -1.31 12.97 -13.69
C LYS A 119 -2.72 12.72 -14.20
N PRO A 120 -3.77 13.25 -13.54
CA PRO A 120 -5.04 13.30 -14.20
C PRO A 120 -4.82 14.07 -15.48
N ALA A 121 -4.77 13.37 -16.60
CA ALA A 121 -5.02 14.01 -17.87
C ALA A 121 -6.48 14.45 -17.79
N MET A 122 -6.71 15.69 -17.35
CA MET A 122 -8.02 16.30 -17.53
C MET A 122 -8.29 16.24 -19.03
N PRO A 123 -9.35 15.55 -19.47
CA PRO A 123 -9.72 15.60 -20.86
C PRO A 123 -9.82 17.06 -21.30
N GLN A 124 -9.27 17.40 -22.45
CA GLN A 124 -9.34 18.75 -22.99
C GLN A 124 -10.80 19.25 -22.95
N GLY A 125 -11.03 20.41 -22.34
CA GLY A 125 -12.35 20.99 -22.20
C GLY A 125 -13.07 20.70 -20.88
N MET A 126 -12.52 19.87 -19.98
CA MET A 126 -13.14 19.62 -18.67
C MET A 126 -12.97 20.79 -17.70
N ASP A 127 -11.95 21.60 -17.87
CA ASP A 127 -11.73 22.85 -17.15
C ASP A 127 -12.83 23.90 -17.44
N GLU A 128 -13.46 23.87 -18.62
CA GLU A 128 -14.63 24.68 -18.95
C GLU A 128 -15.90 24.22 -18.23
N LEU A 129 -16.04 22.89 -18.02
CA LEU A 129 -17.18 22.30 -17.33
C LEU A 129 -17.09 22.39 -15.81
N PHE A 130 -15.88 22.41 -15.27
CA PHE A 130 -15.61 22.48 -13.83
C PHE A 130 -14.58 23.56 -13.51
N PRO A 131 -14.93 24.85 -13.69
CA PRO A 131 -14.01 25.95 -13.42
C PRO A 131 -13.57 25.92 -11.95
N VAL A 132 -12.26 25.88 -11.73
CA VAL A 132 -11.68 26.00 -10.38
C VAL A 132 -12.09 27.36 -9.83
N ARG A 133 -12.94 27.35 -8.82
CA ARG A 133 -13.26 28.59 -8.08
C ARG A 133 -11.97 29.05 -7.38
N LYS A 134 -11.48 30.21 -7.77
CA LYS A 134 -10.38 30.91 -7.10
C LYS A 134 -10.79 31.35 -5.72
#